data_a3b27379fa43db0e9e1013dfa32ea3d2
#
_entry.id   a3b27379fa43db0e9e1013dfa32ea3d2
#
_cell.length_a   1.000
_cell.length_b   1.000
_cell.length_c   1.000
_cell.angle_alpha   90.00
_cell.angle_beta   90.00
_cell.angle_gamma   90.00
#
_symmetry.space_group_name_H-M   'P 1'
#
loop_
_entity.id
_entity.type
_entity.pdbx_description
1 polymer ?
#
loop_
_entity_poly.entity_id
_entity_poly.type
_entity_poly.pdbx_seq_one_letter_code
_entity_poly.pdbx_strand_id
1 'polypeptide(L)'
;MNDSQAIAEHVGTEAPRGEFTEPASAELLEQVADALRANGFAAEILDDATAARARVQELVPGGASVLTGASETLRLSGIDEDLNASGRYDAIRPRILGIDRATGADEIRRLLASPEFVINSVAAVTETGSLVLASGSGSQLPANAGGAGHAVWVVGAQKIVPDLDTALRRVQEHALPLENARAQALYGMPSAINRLLILNADPRPGRGTVLLIREAIGY
;
A
#
# COMPACT_ATOMS: atom_id res chain seq x y z
N MET A 1 -38.72 29.02 -2.97
CA MET A 1 -39.08 27.63 -2.81
C MET A 1 -38.20 26.85 -3.76
N ASN A 2 -37.13 26.57 -3.25
CA ASN A 2 -36.47 25.32 -2.82
C ASN A 2 -36.13 24.38 -3.98
N ASP A 3 -34.99 24.71 -4.66
CA ASP A 3 -34.27 23.77 -5.55
C ASP A 3 -33.02 23.17 -4.86
N SER A 4 -32.95 23.27 -3.52
CA SER A 4 -31.79 22.78 -2.76
C SER A 4 -31.96 21.38 -2.16
N GLN A 5 -33.00 20.64 -2.52
CA GLN A 5 -33.31 19.30 -1.96
C GLN A 5 -33.11 18.12 -2.94
N ALA A 6 -32.68 18.35 -4.17
CA ALA A 6 -32.58 17.31 -5.21
C ALA A 6 -31.14 16.76 -5.43
N ILE A 7 -30.13 17.16 -4.63
CA ILE A 7 -28.73 16.71 -4.84
C ILE A 7 -28.26 15.71 -3.77
N ALA A 8 -29.11 15.31 -2.83
CA ALA A 8 -28.72 14.47 -1.70
C ALA A 8 -29.00 12.95 -1.86
N GLU A 9 -29.42 12.47 -3.03
CA GLU A 9 -29.85 11.06 -3.20
C GLU A 9 -29.08 10.30 -4.29
N HIS A 10 -27.76 10.46 -4.42
CA HIS A 10 -26.99 9.53 -5.28
C HIS A 10 -25.53 9.39 -4.82
N VAL A 11 -25.32 8.97 -3.56
CA VAL A 11 -24.01 8.41 -3.12
C VAL A 11 -24.28 7.16 -2.28
N GLY A 12 -24.72 6.14 -2.94
CA GLY A 12 -24.94 4.79 -2.41
C GLY A 12 -24.55 3.75 -3.43
N THR A 13 -23.41 3.88 -4.13
CA THR A 13 -22.82 2.74 -4.82
C THR A 13 -22.01 1.96 -3.81
N GLU A 14 -22.65 1.00 -3.12
CA GLU A 14 -21.91 -0.12 -2.54
C GLU A 14 -21.00 -0.67 -3.63
N ALA A 15 -19.68 -0.71 -3.35
CA ALA A 15 -18.74 -1.42 -4.22
C ALA A 15 -19.29 -2.85 -4.45
N PRO A 16 -19.21 -3.40 -5.68
CA PRO A 16 -19.71 -4.73 -5.94
C PRO A 16 -19.10 -5.71 -4.97
N ARG A 17 -19.93 -6.30 -4.11
CA ARG A 17 -19.54 -7.34 -3.17
C ARG A 17 -19.21 -8.57 -4.00
N GLY A 18 -17.96 -9.02 -3.99
CA GLY A 18 -17.55 -10.31 -4.53
C GLY A 18 -16.21 -10.30 -5.27
N GLU A 19 -16.08 -9.60 -6.38
CA GLU A 19 -14.96 -9.82 -7.32
C GLU A 19 -13.57 -9.52 -6.76
N PHE A 20 -13.42 -8.54 -5.85
CA PHE A 20 -12.11 -8.11 -5.32
C PHE A 20 -12.01 -8.20 -3.78
N THR A 21 -12.91 -8.92 -3.13
CA THR A 21 -12.97 -9.01 -1.67
C THR A 21 -12.65 -10.40 -1.13
N GLU A 22 -12.78 -11.43 -1.96
CA GLU A 22 -12.51 -12.81 -1.55
C GLU A 22 -11.01 -13.10 -1.59
N PRO A 23 -10.45 -13.70 -0.53
CA PRO A 23 -9.06 -14.08 -0.52
C PRO A 23 -8.79 -15.18 -1.54
N ALA A 24 -7.64 -15.10 -2.21
CA ALA A 24 -7.13 -16.14 -3.09
C ALA A 24 -6.95 -17.47 -2.35
N SER A 25 -7.06 -18.58 -3.07
CA SER A 25 -6.83 -19.90 -2.49
C SER A 25 -5.37 -20.10 -2.04
N ALA A 26 -5.13 -21.08 -1.18
CA ALA A 26 -3.77 -21.39 -0.73
C ALA A 26 -2.85 -21.77 -1.89
N GLU A 27 -3.36 -22.49 -2.89
CA GLU A 27 -2.62 -22.91 -4.09
C GLU A 27 -2.24 -21.68 -4.93
N LEU A 28 -3.15 -20.73 -5.11
CA LEU A 28 -2.88 -19.52 -5.87
C LEU A 28 -1.86 -18.62 -5.14
N LEU A 29 -1.95 -18.54 -3.81
CA LEU A 29 -0.94 -17.81 -3.00
C LEU A 29 0.46 -18.38 -3.21
N GLU A 30 0.63 -19.72 -3.21
CA GLU A 30 1.93 -20.34 -3.46
C GLU A 30 2.43 -20.06 -4.89
N GLN A 31 1.56 -20.15 -5.90
CA GLN A 31 1.92 -19.82 -7.28
C GLN A 31 2.40 -18.37 -7.42
N VAL A 32 1.69 -17.42 -6.79
CA VAL A 32 2.06 -15.99 -6.81
C VAL A 32 3.36 -15.75 -6.04
N ALA A 33 3.55 -16.41 -4.91
CA ALA A 33 4.81 -16.32 -4.16
C ALA A 33 6.01 -16.82 -5.00
N ASP A 34 5.83 -17.91 -5.75
CA ASP A 34 6.87 -18.42 -6.65
C ASP A 34 7.13 -17.48 -7.83
N ALA A 35 6.08 -16.88 -8.41
CA ALA A 35 6.23 -15.88 -9.46
C ALA A 35 6.98 -14.62 -8.95
N LEU A 36 6.66 -14.14 -7.75
CA LEU A 36 7.37 -13.03 -7.11
C LEU A 36 8.85 -13.36 -6.89
N ARG A 37 9.16 -14.56 -6.40
CA ARG A 37 10.55 -15.02 -6.21
C ARG A 37 11.30 -15.10 -7.54
N ALA A 38 10.66 -15.61 -8.59
CA ALA A 38 11.23 -15.64 -9.93
C ALA A 38 11.52 -14.24 -10.50
N ASN A 39 10.74 -13.24 -10.09
CA ASN A 39 10.92 -11.82 -10.43
C ASN A 39 11.92 -11.08 -9.50
N GLY A 40 12.61 -11.79 -8.60
CA GLY A 40 13.67 -11.24 -7.75
C GLY A 40 13.20 -10.62 -6.43
N PHE A 41 11.91 -10.71 -6.10
CA PHE A 41 11.40 -10.34 -4.77
C PHE A 41 11.63 -11.49 -3.77
N ALA A 42 11.90 -11.16 -2.51
CA ALA A 42 11.62 -12.11 -1.44
C ALA A 42 10.09 -12.19 -1.25
N ALA A 43 9.54 -13.39 -1.14
CA ALA A 43 8.10 -13.57 -0.91
C ALA A 43 7.86 -14.59 0.20
N GLU A 44 7.06 -14.18 1.18
CA GLU A 44 6.67 -14.98 2.35
C GLU A 44 5.14 -15.03 2.42
N ILE A 45 4.58 -16.18 2.77
CA ILE A 45 3.14 -16.35 3.03
C ILE A 45 2.95 -16.46 4.54
N LEU A 46 2.10 -15.61 5.08
CA LEU A 46 1.82 -15.50 6.51
C LEU A 46 0.34 -15.76 6.79
N ASP A 47 0.06 -16.35 7.92
CA ASP A 47 -1.30 -16.81 8.23
C ASP A 47 -2.27 -15.64 8.41
N ASP A 48 -1.85 -14.59 9.14
CA ASP A 48 -2.71 -13.46 9.51
C ASP A 48 -1.95 -12.13 9.62
N ALA A 49 -2.70 -11.08 9.90
CA ALA A 49 -2.16 -9.73 10.10
C ALA A 49 -1.20 -9.64 11.30
N THR A 50 -1.39 -10.48 12.34
CA THR A 50 -0.51 -10.51 13.52
C THR A 50 0.87 -11.06 13.17
N ALA A 51 0.92 -12.14 12.38
CA ALA A 51 2.16 -12.70 11.87
C ALA A 51 2.91 -11.69 10.97
N ALA A 52 2.17 -10.98 10.10
CA ALA A 52 2.76 -9.93 9.26
C ALA A 52 3.32 -8.76 10.08
N ARG A 53 2.62 -8.33 11.13
CA ARG A 53 3.09 -7.30 12.06
C ARG A 53 4.39 -7.71 12.76
N ALA A 54 4.46 -8.92 13.29
CA ALA A 54 5.66 -9.47 13.90
C ALA A 54 6.83 -9.54 12.89
N ARG A 55 6.54 -10.01 11.68
CA ARG A 55 7.56 -10.13 10.64
C ARG A 55 8.15 -8.80 10.20
N VAL A 56 7.33 -7.74 10.08
CA VAL A 56 7.82 -6.39 9.80
C VAL A 56 8.74 -5.88 10.92
N GLN A 57 8.42 -6.15 12.19
CA GLN A 57 9.27 -5.76 13.33
C GLN A 57 10.63 -6.47 13.35
N GLU A 58 10.71 -7.70 12.81
CA GLU A 58 11.97 -8.44 12.62
C GLU A 58 12.79 -7.89 11.46
N LEU A 59 12.14 -7.54 10.35
CA LEU A 59 12.80 -7.04 9.14
C LEU A 59 13.37 -5.64 9.30
N VAL A 60 12.72 -4.80 10.12
CA VAL A 60 13.11 -3.39 10.27
C VAL A 60 13.89 -3.19 11.56
N PRO A 61 15.21 -2.87 11.49
CA PRO A 61 16.02 -2.65 12.69
C PRO A 61 15.60 -1.37 13.42
N GLY A 62 15.79 -1.37 14.73
CA GLY A 62 15.54 -0.17 15.55
C GLY A 62 16.44 0.98 15.10
N GLY A 63 15.90 2.20 15.06
CA GLY A 63 16.59 3.41 14.62
C GLY A 63 16.62 3.62 13.11
N ALA A 64 16.21 2.63 12.29
CA ALA A 64 16.16 2.80 10.83
C ALA A 64 15.20 3.93 10.44
N SER A 65 15.51 4.66 9.36
CA SER A 65 14.60 5.62 8.78
C SER A 65 13.52 4.90 7.97
N VAL A 66 12.24 5.10 8.36
CA VAL A 66 11.10 4.36 7.82
C VAL A 66 10.06 5.31 7.25
N LEU A 67 9.70 5.09 5.98
CA LEU A 67 8.56 5.73 5.34
C LEU A 67 7.40 4.74 5.22
N THR A 68 6.24 5.07 5.79
CA THR A 68 4.99 4.34 5.54
C THR A 68 4.13 5.06 4.51
N GLY A 69 3.52 4.30 3.59
CA GLY A 69 2.42 4.81 2.77
C GLY A 69 1.13 4.97 3.58
N ALA A 70 0.22 5.83 3.11
CA ALA A 70 -1.15 5.82 3.62
C ALA A 70 -1.82 4.52 3.13
N SER A 71 -1.95 3.53 4.02
CA SER A 71 -2.40 2.19 3.69
C SER A 71 -3.37 1.66 4.74
N GLU A 72 -4.55 1.28 4.30
CA GLU A 72 -5.55 0.66 5.17
C GLU A 72 -5.08 -0.72 5.67
N THR A 73 -4.31 -1.46 4.84
CA THR A 73 -3.69 -2.71 5.26
C THR A 73 -2.74 -2.51 6.45
N LEU A 74 -1.86 -1.51 6.39
CA LEU A 74 -0.92 -1.22 7.49
C LEU A 74 -1.65 -0.71 8.74
N ARG A 75 -2.71 0.08 8.56
CA ARG A 75 -3.52 0.57 9.67
C ARG A 75 -4.25 -0.56 10.39
N LEU A 76 -4.94 -1.43 9.65
CA LEU A 76 -5.72 -2.54 10.21
C LEU A 76 -4.85 -3.61 10.87
N SER A 77 -3.63 -3.83 10.36
CA SER A 77 -2.68 -4.76 10.97
C SER A 77 -1.92 -4.19 12.18
N GLY A 78 -2.08 -2.90 12.48
CA GLY A 78 -1.33 -2.22 13.55
C GLY A 78 0.13 -1.87 13.18
N ILE A 79 0.58 -2.21 11.97
CA ILE A 79 1.94 -1.92 11.50
C ILE A 79 2.18 -0.41 11.39
N ASP A 80 1.19 0.36 10.93
CA ASP A 80 1.30 1.83 10.81
C ASP A 80 1.56 2.48 12.16
N GLU A 81 0.88 2.04 13.21
CA GLU A 81 1.07 2.53 14.59
C GLU A 81 2.45 2.18 15.13
N ASP A 82 2.89 0.93 14.98
CA ASP A 82 4.21 0.49 15.44
C ASP A 82 5.34 1.29 14.80
N LEU A 83 5.27 1.54 13.51
CA LEU A 83 6.33 2.21 12.78
C LEU A 83 6.35 3.72 13.02
N ASN A 84 5.19 4.36 13.20
CA ASN A 84 5.10 5.82 13.30
C ASN A 84 4.99 6.36 14.73
N ALA A 85 4.54 5.55 15.72
CA ALA A 85 4.24 6.04 17.06
C ALA A 85 5.04 5.37 18.20
N SER A 86 5.71 4.24 17.95
CA SER A 86 6.43 3.50 19.01
C SER A 86 7.70 4.19 19.51
N GLY A 87 8.26 5.14 18.76
CA GLY A 87 9.57 5.73 19.04
C GLY A 87 10.77 4.81 18.78
N ARG A 88 10.54 3.59 18.26
CA ARG A 88 11.59 2.61 17.95
C ARG A 88 12.36 2.96 16.66
N TYR A 89 11.76 3.72 15.75
CA TYR A 89 12.25 4.00 14.40
C TYR A 89 12.38 5.52 14.16
N ASP A 90 13.22 5.94 13.22
CA ASP A 90 13.19 7.30 12.65
C ASP A 90 12.04 7.39 11.65
N ALA A 91 10.84 7.64 12.18
CA ALA A 91 9.61 7.66 11.39
C ALA A 91 9.53 8.94 10.54
N ILE A 92 9.61 8.78 9.22
CA ILE A 92 9.62 9.92 8.28
C ILE A 92 8.26 10.61 8.20
N ARG A 93 7.17 9.85 8.25
CA ARG A 93 5.82 10.42 8.09
C ARG A 93 5.47 11.45 9.17
N PRO A 94 5.65 11.20 10.47
CA PRO A 94 5.47 12.22 11.51
C PRO A 94 6.40 13.43 11.33
N ARG A 95 7.66 13.23 10.92
CA ARG A 95 8.58 14.35 10.65
C ARG A 95 8.07 15.28 9.57
N ILE A 96 7.61 14.73 8.45
CA ILE A 96 7.07 15.52 7.32
C ILE A 96 5.86 16.35 7.75
N LEU A 97 5.02 15.84 8.65
CA LEU A 97 3.85 16.58 9.16
C LEU A 97 4.24 17.80 9.99
N GLY A 98 5.44 17.82 10.58
CA GLY A 98 6.01 18.97 11.32
C GLY A 98 6.72 19.99 10.46
N ILE A 99 6.93 19.71 9.16
CA ILE A 99 7.65 20.63 8.26
C ILE A 99 6.65 21.57 7.57
N ASP A 100 6.92 22.87 7.61
CA ASP A 100 6.17 23.86 6.84
C ASP A 100 6.33 23.59 5.33
N ARG A 101 5.24 23.29 4.65
CA ARG A 101 5.24 22.93 3.22
C ARG A 101 5.66 24.08 2.31
N ALA A 102 5.49 25.33 2.72
CA ALA A 102 5.86 26.49 1.91
C ALA A 102 7.38 26.70 1.87
N THR A 103 8.08 26.41 2.96
CA THR A 103 9.52 26.64 3.11
C THR A 103 10.35 25.34 3.06
N GLY A 104 9.76 24.20 3.43
CA GLY A 104 10.45 22.92 3.57
C GLY A 104 10.17 21.90 2.44
N ALA A 105 9.63 22.33 1.31
CA ALA A 105 9.23 21.43 0.21
C ALA A 105 10.39 20.54 -0.27
N ASP A 106 11.61 21.08 -0.35
CA ASP A 106 12.79 20.33 -0.77
C ASP A 106 13.26 19.29 0.26
N GLU A 107 13.13 19.61 1.55
CA GLU A 107 13.41 18.65 2.61
C GLU A 107 12.40 17.50 2.58
N ILE A 108 11.10 17.82 2.49
CA ILE A 108 10.04 16.82 2.35
C ILE A 108 10.32 15.89 1.16
N ARG A 109 10.67 16.46 0.00
CA ARG A 109 10.98 15.68 -1.20
C ARG A 109 12.16 14.72 -1.00
N ARG A 110 13.22 15.15 -0.32
CA ARG A 110 14.38 14.29 -0.03
C ARG A 110 14.03 13.17 0.97
N LEU A 111 13.29 13.48 2.01
CA LEU A 111 12.83 12.49 2.99
C LEU A 111 11.95 11.40 2.35
N LEU A 112 11.07 11.79 1.43
CA LEU A 112 10.19 10.86 0.72
C LEU A 112 10.91 10.02 -0.33
N ALA A 113 12.04 10.51 -0.87
CA ALA A 113 12.67 9.88 -2.02
C ALA A 113 13.52 8.66 -1.67
N SER A 114 14.27 8.69 -0.56
CA SER A 114 15.32 7.71 -0.28
C SER A 114 15.44 7.35 1.21
N PRO A 115 14.36 6.85 1.84
CA PRO A 115 14.45 6.29 3.19
C PRO A 115 15.28 5.00 3.17
N GLU A 116 15.73 4.57 4.34
CA GLU A 116 16.33 3.26 4.48
C GLU A 116 15.30 2.14 4.21
N PHE A 117 14.11 2.28 4.79
CA PHE A 117 12.98 1.38 4.59
C PHE A 117 11.75 2.11 4.08
N VAL A 118 11.05 1.52 3.10
CA VAL A 118 9.66 1.85 2.78
C VAL A 118 8.79 0.67 3.08
N ILE A 119 7.76 0.88 3.91
CA ILE A 119 6.76 -0.13 4.24
C ILE A 119 5.42 0.35 3.69
N ASN A 120 4.82 -0.48 2.85
CA ASN A 120 3.59 -0.12 2.15
C ASN A 120 2.71 -1.34 1.92
N SER A 121 1.59 -1.15 1.26
CA SER A 121 0.82 -2.17 0.59
C SER A 121 0.73 -1.84 -0.90
N VAL A 122 0.12 -2.72 -1.66
CA VAL A 122 -0.16 -2.53 -3.08
C VAL A 122 -1.67 -2.51 -3.31
N ALA A 123 -2.10 -1.97 -4.43
CA ALA A 123 -3.49 -2.02 -4.84
C ALA A 123 -3.84 -3.38 -5.47
N ALA A 124 -2.87 -4.03 -6.13
CA ALA A 124 -3.03 -5.37 -6.68
C ALA A 124 -1.66 -6.07 -6.85
N VAL A 125 -1.69 -7.40 -6.89
CA VAL A 125 -0.60 -8.28 -7.33
C VAL A 125 -1.14 -9.18 -8.43
N THR A 126 -0.46 -9.25 -9.57
CA THR A 126 -0.86 -10.17 -10.64
C THR A 126 -0.36 -11.59 -10.36
N GLU A 127 -0.99 -12.61 -10.95
CA GLU A 127 -0.54 -14.00 -10.88
C GLU A 127 0.89 -14.19 -11.41
N THR A 128 1.34 -13.30 -12.31
CA THR A 128 2.70 -13.26 -12.83
C THR A 128 3.70 -12.55 -11.91
N GLY A 129 3.27 -12.06 -10.74
CA GLY A 129 4.12 -11.45 -9.73
C GLY A 129 4.45 -9.97 -9.98
N SER A 130 3.64 -9.23 -10.73
CA SER A 130 3.77 -7.78 -10.85
C SER A 130 3.00 -7.08 -9.72
N LEU A 131 3.62 -6.07 -9.10
CA LEU A 131 3.00 -5.24 -8.05
C LEU A 131 2.46 -3.96 -8.66
N VAL A 132 1.22 -3.58 -8.32
CA VAL A 132 0.57 -2.36 -8.80
C VAL A 132 0.28 -1.42 -7.64
N LEU A 133 0.85 -0.22 -7.68
CA LEU A 133 0.64 0.84 -6.69
C LEU A 133 -0.02 2.04 -7.35
N ALA A 134 -1.06 2.57 -6.72
CA ALA A 134 -1.75 3.79 -7.14
C ALA A 134 -1.46 4.94 -6.17
N SER A 135 -1.40 6.17 -6.67
CA SER A 135 -1.15 7.33 -5.86
C SER A 135 -1.78 8.60 -6.41
N GLY A 136 -2.41 9.37 -5.54
CA GLY A 136 -2.88 10.71 -5.86
C GLY A 136 -1.73 11.73 -5.91
N SER A 137 -0.91 11.81 -4.86
CA SER A 137 0.19 12.78 -4.74
C SER A 137 1.51 12.31 -5.35
N GLY A 138 1.74 10.99 -5.44
CA GLY A 138 3.01 10.40 -5.85
C GLY A 138 4.07 10.35 -4.73
N SER A 139 3.74 10.77 -3.51
CA SER A 139 4.71 10.95 -2.42
C SER A 139 5.48 9.68 -2.07
N GLN A 140 4.82 8.51 -2.08
CA GLN A 140 5.47 7.24 -1.75
C GLN A 140 6.14 6.54 -2.95
N LEU A 141 5.85 6.97 -4.19
CA LEU A 141 6.29 6.25 -5.38
C LEU A 141 7.81 6.24 -5.57
N PRO A 142 8.58 7.31 -5.33
CA PRO A 142 10.04 7.28 -5.48
C PRO A 142 10.69 6.22 -4.59
N ALA A 143 10.31 6.14 -3.32
CA ALA A 143 10.83 5.14 -2.39
C ALA A 143 10.49 3.71 -2.84
N ASN A 144 9.23 3.47 -3.25
CA ASN A 144 8.80 2.17 -3.76
C ASN A 144 9.49 1.79 -5.08
N ALA A 145 9.67 2.75 -5.99
CA ALA A 145 10.26 2.53 -7.31
C ALA A 145 11.77 2.23 -7.29
N GLY A 146 12.43 2.42 -6.16
CA GLY A 146 13.86 2.13 -6.06
C GLY A 146 14.65 3.11 -5.22
N GLY A 147 14.03 4.15 -4.67
CA GLY A 147 14.70 5.12 -3.82
C GLY A 147 15.05 4.57 -2.44
N ALA A 148 14.19 3.75 -1.85
CA ALA A 148 14.47 3.11 -0.58
C ALA A 148 15.53 2.01 -0.70
N GLY A 149 16.34 1.85 0.35
CA GLY A 149 17.30 0.75 0.48
C GLY A 149 16.58 -0.60 0.54
N HIS A 150 15.50 -0.67 1.31
CA HIS A 150 14.62 -1.83 1.45
C HIS A 150 13.16 -1.44 1.26
N ALA A 151 12.38 -2.31 0.63
CA ALA A 151 10.94 -2.14 0.44
C ALA A 151 10.19 -3.38 0.92
N VAL A 152 9.20 -3.20 1.79
CA VAL A 152 8.34 -4.28 2.28
C VAL A 152 6.90 -3.96 1.89
N TRP A 153 6.25 -4.87 1.17
CA TRP A 153 4.85 -4.75 0.81
C TRP A 153 4.02 -5.81 1.53
N VAL A 154 3.08 -5.35 2.34
CA VAL A 154 2.13 -6.20 3.09
C VAL A 154 0.85 -6.31 2.29
N VAL A 155 0.47 -7.51 1.91
CA VAL A 155 -0.55 -7.75 0.88
C VAL A 155 -1.58 -8.78 1.36
N GLY A 156 -2.84 -8.39 1.49
CA GLY A 156 -3.94 -9.33 1.73
C GLY A 156 -4.26 -10.16 0.49
N ALA A 157 -4.64 -11.42 0.69
CA ALA A 157 -4.87 -12.40 -0.39
C ALA A 157 -5.93 -11.95 -1.42
N GLN A 158 -6.89 -11.09 -1.04
CA GLN A 158 -7.90 -10.56 -1.96
C GLN A 158 -7.35 -9.57 -3.02
N LYS A 159 -6.06 -9.19 -2.91
CA LYS A 159 -5.42 -8.28 -3.87
C LYS A 159 -4.75 -9.01 -5.04
N ILE A 160 -4.78 -10.33 -5.04
CA ILE A 160 -4.28 -11.15 -6.14
C ILE A 160 -5.31 -11.14 -7.27
N VAL A 161 -4.83 -10.87 -8.48
CA VAL A 161 -5.64 -10.78 -9.70
C VAL A 161 -4.92 -11.49 -10.87
N PRO A 162 -5.66 -11.97 -11.89
CA PRO A 162 -5.05 -12.73 -12.98
C PRO A 162 -3.95 -11.97 -13.74
N ASP A 163 -4.22 -10.71 -14.08
CA ASP A 163 -3.41 -9.94 -15.03
C ASP A 163 -3.42 -8.45 -14.72
N LEU A 164 -2.65 -7.69 -15.51
CA LEU A 164 -2.51 -6.25 -15.33
C LEU A 164 -3.80 -5.49 -15.65
N ASP A 165 -4.59 -5.92 -16.63
CA ASP A 165 -5.86 -5.27 -16.99
C ASP A 165 -6.85 -5.39 -15.82
N THR A 166 -6.94 -6.56 -15.21
CA THR A 166 -7.74 -6.79 -14.00
C THR A 166 -7.19 -6.00 -12.81
N ALA A 167 -5.86 -5.87 -12.68
CA ALA A 167 -5.24 -5.04 -11.63
C ALA A 167 -5.64 -3.57 -11.77
N LEU A 168 -5.59 -3.02 -12.98
CA LEU A 168 -5.99 -1.64 -13.24
C LEU A 168 -7.49 -1.42 -13.01
N ARG A 169 -8.32 -2.38 -13.38
CA ARG A 169 -9.75 -2.37 -13.11
C ARG A 169 -10.01 -2.41 -11.58
N ARG A 170 -9.31 -3.27 -10.83
CA ARG A 170 -9.39 -3.31 -9.37
C ARG A 170 -9.03 -1.97 -8.72
N VAL A 171 -7.99 -1.30 -9.23
CA VAL A 171 -7.61 0.04 -8.75
C VAL A 171 -8.76 1.05 -8.93
N GLN A 172 -9.43 1.05 -10.09
CA GLN A 172 -10.46 2.01 -10.44
C GLN A 172 -11.81 1.71 -9.79
N GLU A 173 -12.22 0.45 -9.80
CA GLU A 173 -13.58 0.03 -9.45
C GLU A 173 -13.72 -0.37 -7.97
N HIS A 174 -12.60 -0.74 -7.31
CA HIS A 174 -12.61 -1.20 -5.92
C HIS A 174 -11.78 -0.30 -5.00
N ALA A 175 -10.47 -0.15 -5.25
CA ALA A 175 -9.60 0.55 -4.32
C ALA A 175 -9.88 2.06 -4.28
N LEU A 176 -10.09 2.72 -5.43
CA LEU A 176 -10.36 4.16 -5.50
C LEU A 176 -11.65 4.57 -4.79
N PRO A 177 -12.80 3.92 -4.98
CA PRO A 177 -14.03 4.26 -4.24
C PRO A 177 -13.86 4.18 -2.71
N LEU A 178 -13.18 3.15 -2.22
CA LEU A 178 -12.92 2.96 -0.79
C LEU A 178 -11.94 4.02 -0.26
N GLU A 179 -10.87 4.30 -1.01
CA GLU A 179 -9.93 5.37 -0.66
C GLU A 179 -10.58 6.75 -0.72
N ASN A 180 -11.50 7.01 -1.65
CA ASN A 180 -12.26 8.25 -1.70
C ASN A 180 -13.10 8.45 -0.45
N ALA A 181 -13.80 7.43 0.01
CA ALA A 181 -14.58 7.50 1.25
C ALA A 181 -13.68 7.80 2.46
N ARG A 182 -12.53 7.13 2.55
CA ARG A 182 -11.54 7.36 3.61
C ARG A 182 -10.95 8.77 3.54
N ALA A 183 -10.53 9.22 2.36
CA ALA A 183 -9.92 10.53 2.15
C ALA A 183 -10.91 11.67 2.43
N GLN A 184 -12.16 11.51 2.01
CA GLN A 184 -13.23 12.46 2.30
C GLN A 184 -13.47 12.59 3.81
N ALA A 185 -13.46 11.46 4.54
CA ALA A 185 -13.65 11.46 5.99
C ALA A 185 -12.47 12.11 6.75
N LEU A 186 -11.23 11.89 6.28
CA LEU A 186 -10.02 12.38 6.97
C LEU A 186 -9.57 13.76 6.55
N TYR A 187 -9.74 14.12 5.28
CA TYR A 187 -9.15 15.32 4.67
C TYR A 187 -10.20 16.27 4.07
N GLY A 188 -11.49 15.88 4.03
CA GLY A 188 -12.55 16.66 3.42
C GLY A 188 -12.50 16.76 1.90
N MET A 189 -11.72 15.91 1.23
CA MET A 189 -11.56 15.91 -0.23
C MET A 189 -11.33 14.49 -0.75
N PRO A 190 -11.79 14.19 -1.99
CA PRO A 190 -11.61 12.86 -2.57
C PRO A 190 -10.15 12.61 -2.94
N SER A 191 -9.80 11.34 -3.06
CA SER A 191 -8.55 10.88 -3.64
C SER A 191 -8.65 10.83 -5.18
N ALA A 192 -7.52 10.53 -5.84
CA ALA A 192 -7.45 10.36 -7.29
C ALA A 192 -6.34 9.38 -7.67
N ILE A 193 -6.46 8.76 -8.84
CA ILE A 193 -5.39 7.98 -9.47
C ILE A 193 -4.64 8.90 -10.44
N ASN A 194 -3.73 9.72 -9.91
CA ASN A 194 -2.93 10.60 -10.75
C ASN A 194 -1.64 9.92 -11.25
N ARG A 195 -1.21 8.87 -10.56
CA ARG A 195 0.03 8.14 -10.87
C ARG A 195 -0.13 6.67 -10.55
N LEU A 196 0.43 5.84 -11.41
CA LEU A 196 0.54 4.39 -11.23
C LEU A 196 2.02 4.01 -11.28
N LEU A 197 2.40 3.07 -10.42
CA LEU A 197 3.70 2.41 -10.46
C LEU A 197 3.45 0.91 -10.59
N ILE A 198 4.07 0.29 -11.58
CA ILE A 198 4.05 -1.14 -11.80
C ILE A 198 5.49 -1.63 -11.62
N LEU A 199 5.67 -2.57 -10.69
CA LEU A 199 6.95 -3.22 -10.45
C LEU A 199 6.85 -4.64 -10.96
N ASN A 200 7.47 -4.91 -12.09
CA ASN A 200 7.47 -6.25 -12.70
C ASN A 200 8.54 -7.17 -12.10
N ALA A 201 9.62 -6.59 -11.59
CA ALA A 201 10.72 -7.30 -10.95
C ALA A 201 11.50 -6.37 -10.03
N ASP A 202 12.26 -6.92 -9.09
CA ASP A 202 13.30 -6.18 -8.36
C ASP A 202 14.68 -6.79 -8.68
N PRO A 203 15.49 -6.12 -9.50
CA PRO A 203 16.81 -6.64 -9.91
C PRO A 203 17.86 -6.52 -8.80
N ARG A 204 17.54 -5.87 -7.67
CA ARG A 204 18.45 -5.70 -6.53
C ARG A 204 18.20 -6.78 -5.48
N PRO A 205 19.08 -7.79 -5.33
CA PRO A 205 18.88 -8.85 -4.35
C PRO A 205 18.67 -8.32 -2.93
N GLY A 206 17.65 -8.83 -2.25
CA GLY A 206 17.35 -8.50 -0.86
C GLY A 206 16.72 -7.12 -0.63
N ARG A 207 16.40 -6.35 -1.68
CA ARG A 207 15.71 -5.07 -1.54
C ARG A 207 14.21 -5.22 -1.31
N GLY A 208 13.55 -5.96 -2.18
CA GLY A 208 12.08 -6.07 -2.20
C GLY A 208 11.60 -7.32 -1.45
N THR A 209 10.74 -7.15 -0.46
CA THR A 209 10.08 -8.24 0.28
C THR A 209 8.57 -8.08 0.19
N VAL A 210 7.86 -9.13 -0.21
CA VAL A 210 6.40 -9.19 -0.26
C VAL A 210 5.91 -10.15 0.81
N LEU A 211 5.11 -9.65 1.74
CA LEU A 211 4.45 -10.43 2.78
C LEU A 211 2.99 -10.66 2.37
N LEU A 212 2.69 -11.84 1.85
CA LEU A 212 1.33 -12.26 1.47
C LEU A 212 0.60 -12.77 2.70
N ILE A 213 -0.53 -12.18 3.03
CA ILE A 213 -1.38 -12.60 4.15
C ILE A 213 -2.53 -13.43 3.61
N ARG A 214 -2.80 -14.62 4.19
CA ARG A 214 -3.90 -15.50 3.77
C ARG A 214 -5.28 -14.87 3.91
N GLU A 215 -5.42 -13.87 4.77
CA GLU A 215 -6.66 -13.14 5.02
C GLU A 215 -6.87 -11.98 4.05
N ALA A 216 -8.13 -11.56 3.90
CA ALA A 216 -8.48 -10.31 3.26
C ALA A 216 -8.23 -9.14 4.24
N ILE A 217 -7.34 -8.21 3.88
CA ILE A 217 -7.04 -7.04 4.70
C ILE A 217 -6.74 -5.80 3.86
N GLY A 218 -7.39 -4.68 4.21
CA GLY A 218 -7.33 -3.43 3.46
C GLY A 218 -8.00 -3.54 2.08
N TYR A 219 -7.71 -2.60 1.16
CA TYR A 219 -8.23 -2.59 -0.20
C TYR A 219 -7.16 -2.28 -1.23
#